data_3b0164f8c5e107a791932f525d3823d8
#
_entry.id   3b0164f8c5e107a791932f525d3823d8
#
_cell.length_a   1.000
_cell.length_b   1.000
_cell.length_c   1.000
_cell.angle_alpha   90.00
_cell.angle_beta   90.00
_cell.angle_gamma   90.00
#
_symmetry.space_group_name_H-M   'P 1'
#
loop_
_entity.id
_entity.type
_entity.pdbx_description
1 polymer ?
#
loop_
_entity_poly.entity_id
_entity_poly.type
_entity_poly.pdbx_seq_one_letter_code
_entity_poly.pdbx_strand_id
1 'polypeptide(L)'
;MALPLIALKSRPVEIVVNDHSIRYIELKNGQDPLPLKWGERFLPPGIVKEGKIIDRETLEIILEECIDVWKIKRRKVRFLVPDPFVTIRKVPIPADVEIDEIEGYLYLEIGESVHLPFEDPVFDYIVLPQQEEKREILLVAAHREHVMAYADLFSSVKLIPEAADMSSLALYRLYHQFAKVAESENLFIIQYDLDLVTMSIFENEIPFFTRHHQLAFDHKQWDSQVGRSGFQQFTFIGDENELLEQYDEVTKEINMMIDFYQFSLNQGKNELSKILLIGDHPLLEIILEELQNRLEIPINMLHNSDIPTDKNKPLPASHYLALGLALKEV
;
A
#
# COMPACT_ATOMS: atom_id res chain seq x y z
N MET A 1 -47.46 -11.71 8.03
CA MET A 1 -46.09 -12.03 8.49
C MET A 1 -45.12 -11.43 7.49
N ALA A 2 -44.50 -10.30 7.85
CA ALA A 2 -43.45 -9.72 7.04
C ALA A 2 -42.13 -10.44 7.39
N LEU A 3 -41.54 -11.15 6.42
CA LEU A 3 -40.22 -11.70 6.56
C LEU A 3 -39.24 -10.52 6.75
N PRO A 4 -38.36 -10.55 7.76
CA PRO A 4 -37.34 -9.56 7.86
C PRO A 4 -36.44 -9.71 6.62
N LEU A 5 -36.41 -8.67 5.78
CA LEU A 5 -35.39 -8.48 4.78
C LEU A 5 -34.06 -8.41 5.55
N ILE A 6 -33.35 -9.53 5.63
CA ILE A 6 -31.95 -9.54 6.04
C ILE A 6 -31.25 -8.75 4.94
N ALA A 7 -31.02 -7.46 5.21
CA ALA A 7 -30.15 -6.66 4.39
C ALA A 7 -28.76 -7.36 4.44
N LEU A 8 -28.42 -8.09 3.40
CA LEU A 8 -27.08 -8.60 3.20
C LEU A 8 -26.16 -7.37 3.32
N LYS A 9 -25.41 -7.30 4.42
CA LYS A 9 -24.37 -6.26 4.59
C LYS A 9 -23.48 -6.34 3.36
N SER A 10 -23.62 -5.36 2.46
CA SER A 10 -22.71 -5.27 1.31
C SER A 10 -21.31 -5.08 1.84
N ARG A 11 -20.34 -5.87 1.34
CA ARG A 11 -18.92 -5.65 1.65
C ARG A 11 -18.55 -4.19 1.32
N PRO A 12 -17.60 -3.60 2.02
CA PRO A 12 -17.03 -2.32 1.60
C PRO A 12 -16.48 -2.42 0.17
N VAL A 13 -16.21 -1.28 -0.43
CA VAL A 13 -15.41 -1.17 -1.65
C VAL A 13 -14.06 -0.59 -1.27
N GLU A 14 -13.04 -1.00 -1.97
CA GLU A 14 -11.69 -0.51 -1.75
C GLU A 14 -11.31 0.49 -2.84
N ILE A 15 -10.84 1.65 -2.42
CA ILE A 15 -10.40 2.71 -3.32
C ILE A 15 -8.97 3.10 -2.98
N VAL A 16 -8.11 3.07 -3.99
CA VAL A 16 -6.74 3.55 -3.94
C VAL A 16 -6.64 4.79 -4.83
N VAL A 17 -6.12 5.87 -4.28
CA VAL A 17 -5.85 7.11 -5.00
C VAL A 17 -4.35 7.33 -5.01
N ASN A 18 -3.76 7.34 -6.20
CA ASN A 18 -2.37 7.69 -6.46
C ASN A 18 -2.30 9.04 -7.17
N ASP A 19 -1.11 9.59 -7.36
CA ASP A 19 -0.92 10.87 -8.05
C ASP A 19 -1.49 10.89 -9.48
N HIS A 20 -1.51 9.72 -10.12
CA HIS A 20 -1.93 9.57 -11.52
C HIS A 20 -3.24 8.80 -11.73
N SER A 21 -3.83 8.20 -10.68
CA SER A 21 -5.02 7.35 -10.86
C SER A 21 -5.87 7.17 -9.61
N ILE A 22 -7.16 6.86 -9.85
CA ILE A 22 -8.09 6.31 -8.86
C ILE A 22 -8.43 4.89 -9.30
N ARG A 23 -8.24 3.92 -8.41
CA ARG A 23 -8.57 2.51 -8.65
C ARG A 23 -9.53 2.00 -7.60
N TYR A 24 -10.49 1.21 -8.02
CA TYR A 24 -11.38 0.55 -7.09
C TYR A 24 -11.48 -0.95 -7.36
N ILE A 25 -11.81 -1.68 -6.32
CA ILE A 25 -12.14 -3.09 -6.41
C ILE A 25 -13.34 -3.41 -5.52
N GLU A 26 -14.12 -4.39 -5.92
CA GLU A 26 -15.20 -5.00 -5.15
C GLU A 26 -15.01 -6.52 -5.16
N LEU A 27 -14.98 -7.13 -3.98
CA LEU A 27 -14.90 -8.59 -3.86
C LEU A 27 -16.29 -9.23 -3.87
N LYS A 28 -16.34 -10.45 -4.36
CA LYS A 28 -17.51 -11.32 -4.24
C LYS A 28 -17.82 -11.61 -2.78
N ASN A 29 -19.10 -11.64 -2.44
CA ASN A 29 -19.53 -12.12 -1.13
C ASN A 29 -19.29 -13.64 -1.03
N GLY A 30 -18.64 -14.09 0.05
CA GLY A 30 -18.32 -15.50 0.27
C GLY A 30 -17.05 -15.67 1.10
N GLN A 31 -16.64 -16.92 1.31
CA GLN A 31 -15.40 -17.22 2.04
C GLN A 31 -14.14 -16.93 1.20
N ASP A 32 -14.24 -17.13 -0.14
CA ASP A 32 -13.11 -16.88 -1.03
C ASP A 32 -13.11 -15.41 -1.50
N PRO A 33 -12.03 -14.66 -1.26
CA PRO A 33 -11.94 -13.24 -1.63
C PRO A 33 -11.64 -13.06 -3.12
N LEU A 34 -12.61 -13.34 -3.99
CA LEU A 34 -12.46 -13.22 -5.44
C LEU A 34 -12.83 -11.82 -5.93
N PRO A 35 -12.01 -11.19 -6.78
CA PRO A 35 -12.36 -9.96 -7.48
C PRO A 35 -13.63 -10.12 -8.32
N LEU A 36 -14.63 -9.30 -8.04
CA LEU A 36 -15.92 -9.29 -8.74
C LEU A 36 -16.01 -8.18 -9.77
N LYS A 37 -15.65 -6.98 -9.36
CA LYS A 37 -15.62 -5.77 -10.19
C LYS A 37 -14.40 -4.94 -9.81
N TRP A 38 -13.86 -4.27 -10.80
CA TRP A 38 -12.79 -3.30 -10.64
C TRP A 38 -12.85 -2.26 -11.74
N GLY A 39 -12.23 -1.12 -11.51
CA GLY A 39 -12.14 -0.02 -12.46
C GLY A 39 -11.04 0.94 -12.10
N GLU A 40 -10.68 1.74 -13.08
CA GLU A 40 -9.61 2.71 -13.00
C GLU A 40 -10.02 4.01 -13.69
N ARG A 41 -9.59 5.12 -13.12
CA ARG A 41 -9.71 6.46 -13.69
C ARG A 41 -8.38 7.19 -13.54
N PHE A 42 -7.82 7.66 -14.63
CA PHE A 42 -6.60 8.44 -14.60
C PHE A 42 -6.87 9.87 -14.20
N LEU A 43 -5.97 10.42 -13.40
CA LEU A 43 -5.98 11.79 -12.94
C LEU A 43 -5.10 12.65 -13.84
N PRO A 44 -5.56 13.83 -14.26
CA PRO A 44 -4.68 14.84 -14.82
C PRO A 44 -3.57 15.24 -13.84
N PRO A 45 -2.40 15.66 -14.33
CA PRO A 45 -1.33 16.16 -13.49
C PRO A 45 -1.75 17.31 -12.59
N GLY A 46 -1.25 17.32 -11.34
CA GLY A 46 -1.46 18.43 -10.40
C GLY A 46 -2.73 18.36 -9.57
N ILE A 47 -3.52 17.29 -9.69
CA ILE A 47 -4.69 17.05 -8.82
C ILE A 47 -4.23 16.44 -7.48
N VAL A 48 -3.41 15.41 -7.55
CA VAL A 48 -2.69 14.82 -6.41
C VAL A 48 -1.21 14.92 -6.70
N LYS A 49 -0.40 15.22 -5.71
CA LYS A 49 1.06 15.27 -5.83
C LYS A 49 1.71 14.75 -4.55
N GLU A 50 2.56 13.74 -4.69
CA GLU A 50 3.24 13.07 -3.56
C GLU A 50 2.21 12.63 -2.49
N GLY A 51 1.05 12.14 -2.93
CA GLY A 51 -0.06 11.75 -2.08
C GLY A 51 -0.86 12.92 -1.47
N LYS A 52 -0.50 14.18 -1.69
CA LYS A 52 -1.25 15.36 -1.23
C LYS A 52 -2.33 15.73 -2.22
N ILE A 53 -3.53 15.94 -1.74
CA ILE A 53 -4.63 16.49 -2.53
C ILE A 53 -4.35 17.99 -2.79
N ILE A 54 -4.04 18.34 -4.04
CA ILE A 54 -3.71 19.72 -4.43
C ILE A 54 -4.95 20.43 -4.96
N ASP A 55 -5.72 19.80 -5.85
CA ASP A 55 -6.98 20.31 -6.38
C ASP A 55 -8.14 19.43 -5.94
N ARG A 56 -8.67 19.76 -4.75
CA ARG A 56 -9.77 19.02 -4.14
C ARG A 56 -11.05 19.08 -4.95
N GLU A 57 -11.40 20.24 -5.51
CA GLU A 57 -12.65 20.42 -6.25
C GLU A 57 -12.68 19.54 -7.50
N THR A 58 -11.60 19.54 -8.28
CA THR A 58 -11.47 18.68 -9.46
C THR A 58 -11.46 17.21 -9.08
N LEU A 59 -10.78 16.82 -7.99
CA LEU A 59 -10.76 15.43 -7.53
C LEU A 59 -12.15 14.95 -7.08
N GLU A 60 -12.93 15.80 -6.40
CA GLU A 60 -14.31 15.49 -6.00
C GLU A 60 -15.20 15.25 -7.24
N ILE A 61 -15.11 16.09 -8.27
CA ILE A 61 -15.87 15.93 -9.51
C ILE A 61 -15.52 14.60 -10.20
N ILE A 62 -14.23 14.31 -10.35
CA ILE A 62 -13.78 13.07 -10.98
C ILE A 62 -14.23 11.84 -10.16
N LEU A 63 -14.15 11.92 -8.84
CA LEU A 63 -14.55 10.83 -7.97
C LEU A 63 -16.08 10.62 -7.99
N GLU A 64 -16.90 11.67 -8.08
CA GLU A 64 -18.34 11.56 -8.27
C GLU A 64 -18.69 10.85 -9.58
N GLU A 65 -18.03 11.20 -10.70
CA GLU A 65 -18.17 10.47 -11.96
C GLU A 65 -17.84 8.99 -11.82
N CYS A 66 -16.73 8.68 -11.14
CA CYS A 66 -16.32 7.30 -10.87
C CYS A 66 -17.37 6.54 -10.07
N ILE A 67 -17.90 7.14 -9.01
CA ILE A 67 -18.92 6.53 -8.13
C ILE A 67 -20.19 6.21 -8.92
N ASP A 68 -20.60 7.09 -9.81
CA ASP A 68 -21.79 6.89 -10.64
C ASP A 68 -21.57 5.79 -11.70
N VAL A 69 -20.41 5.76 -12.36
CA VAL A 69 -20.03 4.71 -13.33
C VAL A 69 -19.90 3.34 -12.66
N TRP A 70 -19.23 3.28 -11.51
CA TRP A 70 -19.01 2.05 -10.75
C TRP A 70 -20.23 1.61 -9.94
N LYS A 71 -21.22 2.50 -9.77
CA LYS A 71 -22.47 2.25 -9.00
C LYS A 71 -22.23 1.91 -7.54
N ILE A 72 -21.35 2.67 -6.89
CA ILE A 72 -20.92 2.43 -5.51
C ILE A 72 -21.38 3.50 -4.51
N LYS A 73 -22.33 4.35 -4.89
CA LYS A 73 -22.87 5.41 -4.02
C LYS A 73 -23.39 4.87 -2.68
N ARG A 74 -23.07 5.56 -1.60
CA ARG A 74 -23.42 5.21 -0.21
C ARG A 74 -22.85 3.86 0.27
N ARG A 75 -21.82 3.35 -0.43
CA ARG A 75 -21.09 2.18 0.03
C ARG A 75 -20.07 2.59 1.10
N LYS A 76 -19.78 1.68 2.01
CA LYS A 76 -18.61 1.77 2.86
C LYS A 76 -17.36 1.69 2.00
N VAL A 77 -16.37 2.51 2.31
CA VAL A 77 -15.10 2.54 1.60
C VAL A 77 -13.94 2.32 2.56
N ARG A 78 -12.99 1.50 2.13
CA ARG A 78 -11.67 1.41 2.72
C ARG A 78 -10.68 2.04 1.76
N PHE A 79 -9.67 2.69 2.29
CA PHE A 79 -8.69 3.41 1.49
C PHE A 79 -7.29 3.29 2.07
N LEU A 80 -6.28 3.61 1.27
CA LEU A 80 -4.90 3.69 1.73
C LEU A 80 -4.53 5.13 2.08
N VAL A 81 -3.80 5.26 3.18
CA VAL A 81 -3.07 6.49 3.46
C VAL A 81 -1.84 6.50 2.57
N PRO A 82 -1.53 7.59 1.86
CA PRO A 82 -0.32 7.64 1.05
C PRO A 82 0.94 7.40 1.89
N ASP A 83 1.83 6.57 1.37
CA ASP A 83 3.01 6.08 2.09
C ASP A 83 3.90 7.15 2.71
N PRO A 84 4.14 8.33 2.07
CA PRO A 84 4.94 9.40 2.66
C PRO A 84 4.43 9.93 4.00
N PHE A 85 3.15 9.67 4.34
CA PHE A 85 2.52 10.14 5.59
C PHE A 85 2.40 9.06 6.66
N VAL A 86 2.94 7.87 6.41
CA VAL A 86 2.87 6.73 7.35
C VAL A 86 4.25 6.43 7.92
N THR A 87 4.29 6.15 9.20
CA THR A 87 5.51 5.74 9.90
C THR A 87 5.23 4.49 10.74
N ILE A 88 6.15 3.54 10.69
CA ILE A 88 6.14 2.34 11.54
C ILE A 88 7.30 2.42 12.51
N ARG A 89 7.04 2.10 13.79
CA ARG A 89 8.08 2.03 14.82
C ARG A 89 7.83 0.89 15.80
N LYS A 90 8.89 0.20 16.20
CA LYS A 90 8.90 -0.63 17.41
C LYS A 90 9.11 0.31 18.60
N VAL A 91 8.24 0.21 19.60
CA VAL A 91 8.29 1.02 20.82
C VAL A 91 8.33 0.10 22.01
N PRO A 92 9.35 0.20 22.86
CA PRO A 92 9.40 -0.53 24.12
C PRO A 92 8.37 0.03 25.08
N ILE A 93 7.64 -0.85 25.78
CA ILE A 93 6.64 -0.47 26.79
C ILE A 93 7.21 -0.85 28.16
N PRO A 94 7.20 0.07 29.13
CA PRO A 94 7.61 -0.20 30.51
C PRO A 94 6.82 -1.36 31.13
N ALA A 95 7.46 -2.13 32.00
CA ALA A 95 6.87 -3.34 32.57
C ALA A 95 5.69 -3.07 33.53
N ASP A 96 5.59 -1.85 34.05
CA ASP A 96 4.53 -1.34 34.92
C ASP A 96 3.30 -0.83 34.19
N VAL A 97 3.35 -0.72 32.84
CA VAL A 97 2.20 -0.34 31.99
C VAL A 97 1.43 -1.62 31.63
N GLU A 98 0.17 -1.71 32.05
CA GLU A 98 -0.69 -2.83 31.68
C GLU A 98 -1.16 -2.73 30.22
N ILE A 99 -1.60 -3.88 29.63
CA ILE A 99 -1.97 -3.93 28.20
C ILE A 99 -3.09 -2.97 27.84
N ASP A 100 -4.07 -2.81 28.70
CA ASP A 100 -5.21 -1.89 28.54
C ASP A 100 -4.84 -0.42 28.77
N GLU A 101 -3.67 -0.13 29.33
CA GLU A 101 -3.15 1.22 29.55
C GLU A 101 -2.22 1.70 28.42
N ILE A 102 -1.81 0.81 27.50
CA ILE A 102 -0.84 1.14 26.42
C ILE A 102 -1.30 2.33 25.58
N GLU A 103 -2.59 2.38 25.22
CA GLU A 103 -3.12 3.48 24.41
C GLU A 103 -2.97 4.83 25.15
N GLY A 104 -3.34 4.86 26.42
CA GLY A 104 -3.17 6.05 27.26
C GLY A 104 -1.71 6.46 27.45
N TYR A 105 -0.82 5.47 27.64
CA TYR A 105 0.62 5.68 27.71
C TYR A 105 1.15 6.31 26.41
N LEU A 106 0.75 5.81 25.25
CA LEU A 106 1.18 6.34 23.97
C LEU A 106 0.71 7.79 23.74
N TYR A 107 -0.50 8.15 24.17
CA TYR A 107 -0.96 9.54 24.09
C TYR A 107 -0.12 10.52 24.91
N LEU A 108 0.53 10.06 25.98
CA LEU A 108 1.41 10.88 26.80
C LEU A 108 2.84 10.93 26.25
N GLU A 109 3.31 9.82 25.69
CA GLU A 109 4.71 9.66 25.30
C GLU A 109 5.00 10.10 23.84
N ILE A 110 3.97 10.14 22.98
CA ILE A 110 4.14 10.66 21.61
C ILE A 110 4.46 12.15 21.69
N GLY A 111 5.62 12.51 21.14
CA GLY A 111 6.20 13.85 21.20
C GLY A 111 7.23 14.04 22.32
N GLU A 112 7.18 13.23 23.38
CA GLU A 112 8.14 13.25 24.50
C GLU A 112 9.24 12.21 24.29
N SER A 113 8.93 10.93 24.47
CA SER A 113 9.87 9.81 24.31
C SER A 113 9.71 9.09 22.97
N VAL A 114 8.49 9.05 22.43
CA VAL A 114 8.19 8.46 21.12
C VAL A 114 8.15 9.56 20.06
N HIS A 115 9.28 9.76 19.38
CA HIS A 115 9.38 10.79 18.35
C HIS A 115 8.81 10.33 17.02
N LEU A 116 7.83 11.04 16.49
CA LEU A 116 7.28 10.88 15.15
C LEU A 116 7.70 12.07 14.26
N PRO A 117 7.73 11.91 12.92
CA PRO A 117 8.12 12.99 12.02
C PRO A 117 7.01 14.07 11.85
N PHE A 118 5.95 14.01 12.62
CA PHE A 118 4.79 14.93 12.61
C PHE A 118 4.18 15.06 14.01
N GLU A 119 3.51 16.20 14.27
CA GLU A 119 3.04 16.57 15.62
C GLU A 119 1.66 15.99 15.98
N ASP A 120 0.74 15.85 15.03
CA ASP A 120 -0.64 15.36 15.30
C ASP A 120 -0.89 14.01 14.61
N PRO A 121 -0.51 12.88 15.22
CA PRO A 121 -0.73 11.58 14.64
C PRO A 121 -2.15 11.05 14.87
N VAL A 122 -2.64 10.27 13.90
CA VAL A 122 -3.54 9.15 14.18
C VAL A 122 -2.68 7.90 14.22
N PHE A 123 -2.93 7.00 15.15
CA PHE A 123 -2.12 5.80 15.29
C PHE A 123 -2.94 4.58 15.68
N ASP A 124 -2.37 3.42 15.40
CA ASP A 124 -2.81 2.11 15.86
C ASP A 124 -1.59 1.31 16.29
N TYR A 125 -1.76 0.27 17.10
CA TYR A 125 -0.63 -0.54 17.55
C TYR A 125 -1.01 -2.01 17.72
N ILE A 126 -0.01 -2.86 17.63
CA ILE A 126 -0.12 -4.28 18.01
C ILE A 126 0.95 -4.60 19.06
N VAL A 127 0.58 -5.40 20.05
CA VAL A 127 1.53 -5.90 21.04
C VAL A 127 2.32 -7.04 20.40
N LEU A 128 3.64 -6.91 20.36
CA LEU A 128 4.52 -7.93 19.79
C LEU A 128 4.68 -9.11 20.75
N PRO A 129 4.98 -10.32 20.23
CA PRO A 129 5.34 -11.45 21.07
C PRO A 129 6.49 -11.07 22.01
N GLN A 130 6.31 -11.32 23.28
CA GLN A 130 7.29 -10.96 24.32
C GLN A 130 8.60 -11.69 24.07
N GLN A 131 9.69 -10.93 23.97
CA GLN A 131 11.05 -11.45 23.93
C GLN A 131 11.75 -11.07 25.24
N GLU A 132 12.20 -12.07 25.99
CA GLU A 132 12.81 -11.90 27.33
C GLU A 132 11.85 -11.18 28.30
N GLU A 133 12.34 -10.17 29.06
CA GLU A 133 11.55 -9.38 30.01
C GLU A 133 11.01 -8.08 29.40
N LYS A 134 11.20 -7.86 28.09
CA LYS A 134 10.80 -6.62 27.41
C LYS A 134 9.50 -6.80 26.64
N ARG A 135 8.54 -5.94 26.93
CA ARG A 135 7.33 -5.80 26.12
C ARG A 135 7.59 -4.75 25.05
N GLU A 136 7.27 -5.06 23.83
CA GLU A 136 7.35 -4.13 22.70
C GLU A 136 6.02 -4.09 21.96
N ILE A 137 5.73 -2.96 21.34
CA ILE A 137 4.63 -2.82 20.39
C ILE A 137 5.16 -2.42 19.02
N LEU A 138 4.40 -2.75 18.00
CA LEU A 138 4.54 -2.13 16.70
C LEU A 138 3.53 -0.98 16.61
N LEU A 139 4.01 0.24 16.58
CA LEU A 139 3.23 1.45 16.40
C LEU A 139 3.18 1.78 14.91
N VAL A 140 1.98 1.93 14.36
CA VAL A 140 1.73 2.50 13.03
C VAL A 140 1.09 3.85 13.23
N ALA A 141 1.72 4.90 12.76
CA ALA A 141 1.24 6.27 12.91
C ALA A 141 1.16 6.97 11.56
N ALA A 142 0.15 7.82 11.39
CA ALA A 142 -0.03 8.61 10.19
C ALA A 142 -0.37 10.06 10.53
N HIS A 143 0.02 10.98 9.66
CA HIS A 143 -0.29 12.40 9.81
C HIS A 143 -1.81 12.62 9.70
N ARG A 144 -2.46 13.06 10.78
CA ARG A 144 -3.93 13.21 10.88
C ARG A 144 -4.52 14.03 9.76
N GLU A 145 -3.91 15.17 9.42
CA GLU A 145 -4.40 16.04 8.35
C GLU A 145 -4.62 15.30 7.05
N HIS A 146 -3.64 14.48 6.63
CA HIS A 146 -3.72 13.73 5.38
C HIS A 146 -4.73 12.59 5.45
N VAL A 147 -4.80 11.86 6.56
CA VAL A 147 -5.81 10.82 6.75
C VAL A 147 -7.22 11.40 6.68
N MET A 148 -7.44 12.51 7.38
CA MET A 148 -8.75 13.18 7.40
C MET A 148 -9.09 13.83 6.07
N ALA A 149 -8.11 14.38 5.32
CA ALA A 149 -8.35 14.93 4.00
C ALA A 149 -8.95 13.89 3.04
N TYR A 150 -8.46 12.65 3.06
CA TYR A 150 -9.03 11.56 2.27
C TYR A 150 -10.38 11.07 2.81
N ALA A 151 -10.53 10.94 4.13
CA ALA A 151 -11.80 10.55 4.73
C ALA A 151 -12.91 11.57 4.42
N ASP A 152 -12.60 12.86 4.52
CA ASP A 152 -13.52 13.95 4.19
C ASP A 152 -13.85 14.01 2.69
N LEU A 153 -12.85 13.74 1.83
CA LEU A 153 -13.05 13.61 0.39
C LEU A 153 -14.08 12.50 0.06
N PHE A 154 -13.91 11.30 0.62
CA PHE A 154 -14.85 10.22 0.40
C PHE A 154 -16.25 10.52 0.96
N SER A 155 -16.29 11.18 2.11
CA SER A 155 -17.57 11.61 2.72
C SER A 155 -18.31 12.63 1.89
N SER A 156 -17.61 13.61 1.28
CA SER A 156 -18.22 14.66 0.44
C SER A 156 -18.92 14.06 -0.78
N VAL A 157 -18.35 13.02 -1.38
CA VAL A 157 -18.92 12.30 -2.52
C VAL A 157 -19.88 11.16 -2.13
N LYS A 158 -20.36 11.16 -0.88
CA LYS A 158 -21.37 10.22 -0.35
C LYS A 158 -20.93 8.76 -0.27
N LEU A 159 -19.64 8.51 -0.10
CA LEU A 159 -19.13 7.25 0.41
C LEU A 159 -19.06 7.33 1.93
N ILE A 160 -18.91 6.17 2.58
CA ILE A 160 -18.84 6.07 4.04
C ILE A 160 -17.46 5.50 4.39
N PRO A 161 -16.47 6.33 4.77
CA PRO A 161 -15.17 5.83 5.20
C PRO A 161 -15.31 4.86 6.38
N GLU A 162 -14.75 3.66 6.23
CA GLU A 162 -14.81 2.60 7.25
C GLU A 162 -13.44 2.39 7.90
N ALA A 163 -12.39 2.35 7.08
CA ALA A 163 -11.02 2.15 7.56
C ALA A 163 -10.00 2.76 6.60
N ALA A 164 -8.92 3.26 7.17
CA ALA A 164 -7.69 3.57 6.48
C ALA A 164 -6.66 2.45 6.71
N ASP A 165 -5.75 2.25 5.77
CA ASP A 165 -4.72 1.24 5.85
C ASP A 165 -3.44 1.73 5.16
N MET A 166 -2.38 0.95 5.18
CA MET A 166 -1.11 1.24 4.53
C MET A 166 -0.77 0.23 3.43
N SER A 167 -0.05 0.67 2.42
CA SER A 167 0.28 -0.12 1.23
C SER A 167 1.02 -1.41 1.56
N SER A 168 2.03 -1.33 2.41
CA SER A 168 2.87 -2.48 2.75
C SER A 168 2.09 -3.62 3.42
N LEU A 169 1.15 -3.32 4.33
CA LEU A 169 0.28 -4.32 4.93
C LEU A 169 -0.71 -4.90 3.92
N ALA A 170 -1.23 -4.06 3.03
CA ALA A 170 -2.10 -4.53 1.95
C ALA A 170 -1.37 -5.52 1.03
N LEU A 171 -0.15 -5.19 0.59
CA LEU A 171 0.66 -6.05 -0.25
C LEU A 171 1.13 -7.32 0.47
N TYR A 172 1.45 -7.22 1.77
CA TYR A 172 1.79 -8.42 2.54
C TYR A 172 0.61 -9.40 2.61
N ARG A 173 -0.63 -8.93 2.88
CA ARG A 173 -1.83 -9.77 2.86
C ARG A 173 -2.07 -10.40 1.49
N LEU A 174 -1.87 -9.62 0.41
CA LEU A 174 -1.96 -10.14 -0.95
C LEU A 174 -0.98 -11.28 -1.19
N TYR A 175 0.29 -11.06 -0.83
CA TYR A 175 1.34 -12.06 -0.95
C TYR A 175 1.00 -13.33 -0.15
N HIS A 176 0.59 -13.17 1.11
CA HIS A 176 0.23 -14.31 1.97
C HIS A 176 -0.94 -15.11 1.43
N GLN A 177 -1.93 -14.44 0.81
CA GLN A 177 -3.12 -15.09 0.26
C GLN A 177 -2.83 -15.88 -1.03
N PHE A 178 -1.99 -15.38 -1.91
CA PHE A 178 -1.84 -15.92 -3.26
C PHE A 178 -0.46 -16.51 -3.57
N ALA A 179 0.55 -16.29 -2.75
CA ALA A 179 1.86 -16.88 -2.90
C ALA A 179 2.09 -18.04 -1.92
N LYS A 180 3.12 -18.84 -2.21
CA LYS A 180 3.59 -19.85 -1.26
C LYS A 180 4.56 -19.19 -0.28
N VAL A 181 4.05 -18.89 0.91
CA VAL A 181 4.84 -18.32 2.01
C VAL A 181 5.56 -19.44 2.74
N ALA A 182 6.86 -19.27 3.01
CA ALA A 182 7.62 -20.16 3.85
C ALA A 182 7.49 -19.78 5.33
N GLU A 183 7.55 -20.75 6.23
CA GLU A 183 7.65 -20.46 7.67
C GLU A 183 8.92 -19.66 7.96
N SER A 184 8.81 -18.62 8.78
CA SER A 184 9.92 -17.74 9.20
C SER A 184 10.62 -17.00 8.06
N GLU A 185 9.85 -16.57 7.05
CA GLU A 185 10.37 -15.80 5.92
C GLU A 185 10.66 -14.34 6.32
N ASN A 186 11.88 -13.88 6.01
CA ASN A 186 12.22 -12.45 6.04
C ASN A 186 12.02 -11.90 4.65
N LEU A 187 10.87 -11.25 4.44
CA LEU A 187 10.41 -10.80 3.14
C LEU A 187 10.74 -9.33 2.93
N PHE A 188 11.32 -9.00 1.79
CA PHE A 188 11.47 -7.63 1.34
C PHE A 188 10.48 -7.34 0.20
N ILE A 189 9.49 -6.49 0.44
CA ILE A 189 8.52 -6.05 -0.56
C ILE A 189 9.04 -4.75 -1.18
N ILE A 190 9.21 -4.74 -2.50
CA ILE A 190 9.52 -3.57 -3.30
C ILE A 190 8.28 -3.29 -4.17
N GLN A 191 7.51 -2.29 -3.76
CA GLN A 191 6.41 -1.74 -4.55
C GLN A 191 6.99 -0.67 -5.46
N TYR A 192 7.09 -0.98 -6.76
CA TYR A 192 7.64 -0.09 -7.77
C TYR A 192 6.51 0.48 -8.62
N ASP A 193 6.02 1.64 -8.25
CA ASP A 193 4.97 2.34 -8.97
C ASP A 193 5.55 3.39 -9.92
N LEU A 194 4.68 4.03 -10.70
CA LEU A 194 5.08 4.98 -11.75
C LEU A 194 5.84 6.18 -11.21
N ASP A 195 5.52 6.64 -10.01
CA ASP A 195 6.01 7.86 -9.39
C ASP A 195 6.64 7.64 -8.00
N LEU A 196 6.51 6.46 -7.43
CA LEU A 196 6.96 6.15 -6.07
C LEU A 196 7.47 4.72 -5.95
N VAL A 197 8.58 4.53 -5.27
CA VAL A 197 9.03 3.20 -4.85
C VAL A 197 8.91 3.09 -3.34
N THR A 198 8.10 2.14 -2.86
CA THR A 198 7.98 1.85 -1.44
C THR A 198 8.64 0.52 -1.14
N MET A 199 9.54 0.52 -0.18
CA MET A 199 10.36 -0.60 0.24
C MET A 199 10.00 -0.97 1.67
N SER A 200 9.57 -2.22 1.91
CA SER A 200 9.11 -2.67 3.22
C SER A 200 9.68 -4.04 3.57
N ILE A 201 10.30 -4.14 4.74
CA ILE A 201 10.85 -5.41 5.24
C ILE A 201 9.91 -5.98 6.28
N PHE A 202 9.62 -7.27 6.17
CA PHE A 202 8.81 -8.04 7.10
C PHE A 202 9.65 -9.15 7.72
N GLU A 203 9.59 -9.25 9.05
CA GLU A 203 10.16 -10.36 9.82
C GLU A 203 9.02 -11.10 10.55
N ASN A 204 8.91 -12.41 10.33
CA ASN A 204 7.88 -13.20 11.00
C ASN A 204 6.48 -12.56 10.89
N GLU A 205 6.09 -12.17 9.66
CA GLU A 205 4.79 -11.56 9.33
C GLU A 205 4.59 -10.12 9.87
N ILE A 206 5.57 -9.57 10.58
CA ILE A 206 5.48 -8.24 11.18
C ILE A 206 6.27 -7.24 10.32
N PRO A 207 5.67 -6.10 9.92
CA PRO A 207 6.42 -5.07 9.23
C PRO A 207 7.48 -4.49 10.18
N PHE A 208 8.71 -4.56 9.75
CA PHE A 208 9.86 -4.17 10.56
C PHE A 208 10.34 -2.76 10.25
N PHE A 209 10.40 -2.44 8.95
CA PHE A 209 10.89 -1.16 8.46
C PHE A 209 10.28 -0.85 7.10
N THR A 210 9.92 0.43 6.87
CA THR A 210 9.41 0.92 5.58
C THR A 210 10.13 2.20 5.21
N ARG A 211 10.50 2.32 3.94
CA ARG A 211 11.09 3.52 3.32
C ARG A 211 10.47 3.72 1.95
N HIS A 212 10.40 4.97 1.53
CA HIS A 212 9.93 5.32 0.19
C HIS A 212 10.96 6.23 -0.51
N HIS A 213 10.97 6.14 -1.83
CA HIS A 213 11.79 6.93 -2.72
C HIS A 213 10.91 7.48 -3.84
N GLN A 214 10.82 8.82 -3.93
CA GLN A 214 10.03 9.49 -4.96
C GLN A 214 10.75 9.43 -6.29
N LEU A 215 10.06 8.97 -7.34
CA LEU A 215 10.57 8.99 -8.70
C LEU A 215 10.24 10.31 -9.38
N ALA A 216 11.14 10.78 -10.23
CA ALA A 216 10.86 11.91 -11.10
C ALA A 216 9.94 11.45 -12.25
N PHE A 217 8.64 11.69 -12.09
CA PHE A 217 7.66 11.39 -13.13
C PHE A 217 7.31 12.65 -13.92
N ASP A 218 7.82 12.76 -15.15
CA ASP A 218 7.43 13.81 -16.11
C ASP A 218 6.44 13.23 -17.14
N HIS A 219 5.20 13.69 -17.09
CA HIS A 219 4.14 13.31 -18.06
C HIS A 219 4.54 13.50 -19.53
N LYS A 220 5.52 14.38 -19.83
CA LYS A 220 6.01 14.58 -21.20
C LYS A 220 6.88 13.43 -21.71
N GLN A 221 7.42 12.64 -20.81
CA GLN A 221 8.26 11.49 -21.14
C GLN A 221 7.46 10.18 -21.27
N TRP A 222 6.15 10.23 -21.00
CA TRP A 222 5.27 9.09 -21.06
C TRP A 222 4.08 9.35 -21.98
N ASP A 223 3.99 8.60 -23.08
CA ASP A 223 2.76 8.56 -23.88
C ASP A 223 1.76 7.62 -23.21
N SER A 224 0.50 8.01 -23.17
CA SER A 224 -0.52 7.21 -22.53
C SER A 224 -1.70 6.96 -23.47
N GLN A 225 -2.02 5.70 -23.71
CA GLN A 225 -3.09 5.28 -24.60
C GLN A 225 -4.01 4.28 -23.90
N VAL A 226 -5.32 4.37 -24.18
CA VAL A 226 -6.27 3.35 -23.71
C VAL A 226 -6.08 2.09 -24.55
N GLY A 227 -5.56 1.04 -23.92
CA GLY A 227 -5.37 -0.25 -24.52
C GLY A 227 -6.68 -0.96 -24.89
N ARG A 228 -6.61 -2.07 -25.63
CA ARG A 228 -7.78 -2.91 -25.99
C ARG A 228 -8.52 -3.49 -24.78
N SER A 229 -7.85 -3.62 -23.65
CA SER A 229 -8.44 -4.05 -22.37
C SER A 229 -9.31 -2.99 -21.69
N GLY A 230 -9.27 -1.73 -22.19
CA GLY A 230 -9.92 -0.57 -21.58
C GLY A 230 -9.10 0.07 -20.45
N PHE A 231 -7.88 -0.43 -20.20
CA PHE A 231 -6.93 0.15 -19.26
C PHE A 231 -5.92 1.02 -19.98
N GLN A 232 -5.44 2.04 -19.31
CA GLN A 232 -4.40 2.90 -19.85
C GLN A 232 -3.06 2.17 -19.84
N GLN A 233 -2.33 2.29 -20.92
CA GLN A 233 -0.98 1.78 -21.07
C GLN A 233 -0.04 2.98 -21.24
N PHE A 234 1.01 2.98 -20.46
CA PHE A 234 2.06 3.99 -20.58
C PHE A 234 3.23 3.43 -21.39
N THR A 235 3.74 4.26 -22.28
CA THR A 235 4.94 3.96 -23.06
C THR A 235 5.94 5.10 -22.83
N PHE A 236 7.15 4.72 -22.42
CA PHE A 236 8.20 5.70 -22.25
C PHE A 236 8.67 6.21 -23.62
N ILE A 237 8.72 7.54 -23.74
CA ILE A 237 9.15 8.25 -24.96
C ILE A 237 10.25 9.29 -24.67
N GLY A 238 10.77 9.31 -23.42
CA GLY A 238 11.83 10.19 -22.95
C GLY A 238 13.23 9.71 -23.32
N ASP A 239 14.22 10.28 -22.64
CA ASP A 239 15.63 9.87 -22.79
C ASP A 239 15.90 8.58 -21.99
N GLU A 240 16.34 7.53 -22.66
CA GLU A 240 16.66 6.25 -22.01
C GLU A 240 17.78 6.39 -20.97
N ASN A 241 18.69 7.35 -21.10
CA ASN A 241 19.75 7.57 -20.11
C ASN A 241 19.19 8.14 -18.80
N GLU A 242 18.22 9.05 -18.86
CA GLU A 242 17.54 9.57 -17.66
C GLU A 242 16.79 8.45 -16.92
N LEU A 243 16.16 7.54 -17.66
CA LEU A 243 15.49 6.39 -17.09
C LEU A 243 16.47 5.42 -16.42
N LEU A 244 17.62 5.16 -17.05
CA LEU A 244 18.67 4.31 -16.47
C LEU A 244 19.29 4.94 -15.22
N GLU A 245 19.48 6.25 -15.18
CA GLU A 245 19.95 6.97 -13.99
C GLU A 245 18.97 6.81 -12.82
N GLN A 246 17.67 6.93 -13.07
CA GLN A 246 16.64 6.67 -12.04
C GLN A 246 16.71 5.24 -11.50
N TYR A 247 16.87 4.25 -12.38
CA TYR A 247 16.99 2.84 -11.97
C TYR A 247 18.24 2.60 -11.13
N ASP A 248 19.35 3.24 -11.47
CA ASP A 248 20.59 3.17 -10.69
C ASP A 248 20.44 3.81 -9.30
N GLU A 249 19.73 4.92 -9.19
CA GLU A 249 19.42 5.55 -7.91
C GLU A 249 18.55 4.66 -7.02
N VAL A 250 17.48 4.11 -7.57
CA VAL A 250 16.60 3.19 -6.83
C VAL A 250 17.37 1.92 -6.43
N THR A 251 18.20 1.38 -7.31
CA THR A 251 19.02 0.20 -6.99
C THR A 251 19.99 0.46 -5.84
N LYS A 252 20.56 1.66 -5.76
CA LYS A 252 21.41 2.09 -4.63
C LYS A 252 20.59 2.15 -3.32
N GLU A 253 19.38 2.70 -3.37
CA GLU A 253 18.47 2.75 -2.21
C GLU A 253 18.08 1.33 -1.73
N ILE A 254 17.80 0.41 -2.66
CA ILE A 254 17.52 -0.99 -2.37
C ILE A 254 18.71 -1.63 -1.65
N ASN A 255 19.92 -1.49 -2.19
CA ASN A 255 21.13 -2.03 -1.57
C ASN A 255 21.39 -1.42 -0.19
N MET A 256 21.25 -0.10 -0.04
CA MET A 256 21.38 0.56 1.25
C MET A 256 20.39 0.03 2.28
N MET A 257 19.17 -0.30 1.85
CA MET A 257 18.16 -0.85 2.74
C MET A 257 18.47 -2.30 3.14
N ILE A 258 18.98 -3.12 2.21
CA ILE A 258 19.46 -4.48 2.48
C ILE A 258 20.61 -4.44 3.51
N ASP A 259 21.62 -3.61 3.26
CA ASP A 259 22.78 -3.46 4.14
C ASP A 259 22.37 -2.95 5.52
N PHE A 260 21.49 -1.95 5.58
CA PHE A 260 20.98 -1.43 6.83
C PHE A 260 20.26 -2.49 7.65
N TYR A 261 19.41 -3.30 7.00
CA TYR A 261 18.70 -4.39 7.66
C TYR A 261 19.67 -5.45 8.19
N GLN A 262 20.57 -5.93 7.36
CA GLN A 262 21.49 -7.01 7.70
C GLN A 262 22.51 -6.59 8.77
N PHE A 263 23.16 -5.47 8.59
CA PHE A 263 24.31 -5.09 9.41
C PHE A 263 23.97 -4.12 10.54
N SER A 264 23.14 -3.11 10.29
CA SER A 264 22.85 -2.07 11.30
C SER A 264 21.79 -2.52 12.30
N LEU A 265 20.73 -3.18 11.82
CA LEU A 265 19.61 -3.59 12.67
C LEU A 265 19.84 -4.98 13.29
N ASN A 266 20.30 -5.93 12.49
CA ASN A 266 20.43 -7.33 12.92
C ASN A 266 21.85 -7.78 13.26
N GLN A 267 22.87 -6.92 13.13
CA GLN A 267 24.26 -7.26 13.45
C GLN A 267 24.74 -8.53 12.72
N GLY A 268 24.26 -8.77 11.50
CA GLY A 268 24.60 -9.95 10.69
C GLY A 268 23.89 -11.25 11.12
N LYS A 269 22.88 -11.18 11.98
CA LYS A 269 22.17 -12.38 12.48
C LYS A 269 21.03 -12.83 11.58
N ASN A 270 20.36 -11.91 10.92
CA ASN A 270 19.24 -12.18 10.04
C ASN A 270 19.54 -11.69 8.62
N GLU A 271 19.17 -12.49 7.64
CA GLU A 271 19.28 -12.17 6.23
C GLU A 271 17.88 -12.14 5.61
N LEU A 272 17.75 -11.41 4.51
CA LEU A 272 16.54 -11.42 3.70
C LEU A 272 16.49 -12.74 2.91
N SER A 273 15.37 -13.43 2.98
CA SER A 273 15.20 -14.72 2.31
C SER A 273 14.66 -14.56 0.89
N LYS A 274 13.92 -13.47 0.63
CA LYS A 274 13.23 -13.24 -0.63
C LYS A 274 12.88 -11.77 -0.83
N ILE A 275 12.82 -11.37 -2.08
CA ILE A 275 12.25 -10.09 -2.54
C ILE A 275 10.94 -10.38 -3.27
N LEU A 276 9.88 -9.64 -2.96
CA LEU A 276 8.67 -9.52 -3.77
C LEU A 276 8.71 -8.20 -4.51
N LEU A 277 8.85 -8.25 -5.83
CA LEU A 277 8.70 -7.08 -6.68
C LEU A 277 7.25 -6.99 -7.15
N ILE A 278 6.61 -5.85 -6.94
CA ILE A 278 5.21 -5.61 -7.27
C ILE A 278 5.03 -4.12 -7.58
N GLY A 279 3.97 -3.75 -8.30
CA GLY A 279 3.68 -2.36 -8.60
C GLY A 279 2.98 -2.18 -9.94
N ASP A 280 2.81 -0.94 -10.34
CA ASP A 280 2.14 -0.57 -11.60
C ASP A 280 3.08 0.08 -12.63
N HIS A 281 4.39 0.09 -12.36
CA HIS A 281 5.37 0.66 -13.29
C HIS A 281 5.33 -0.10 -14.64
N PRO A 282 5.20 0.61 -15.78
CA PRO A 282 5.04 -0.02 -17.09
C PRO A 282 6.21 -0.91 -17.51
N LEU A 283 7.40 -0.65 -16.99
CA LEU A 283 8.63 -1.39 -17.29
C LEU A 283 9.04 -2.35 -16.14
N LEU A 284 8.08 -2.84 -15.36
CA LEU A 284 8.35 -3.66 -14.17
C LEU A 284 9.11 -4.94 -14.50
N GLU A 285 8.85 -5.56 -15.68
CA GLU A 285 9.57 -6.75 -16.14
C GLU A 285 11.05 -6.45 -16.44
N ILE A 286 11.35 -5.28 -17.03
CA ILE A 286 12.73 -4.85 -17.28
C ILE A 286 13.45 -4.58 -15.96
N ILE A 287 12.75 -3.92 -15.01
CA ILE A 287 13.27 -3.67 -13.67
C ILE A 287 13.58 -4.99 -12.96
N LEU A 288 12.71 -6.00 -13.12
CA LEU A 288 12.95 -7.33 -12.56
C LEU A 288 14.26 -7.93 -13.07
N GLU A 289 14.47 -7.92 -14.40
CA GLU A 289 15.68 -8.46 -15.03
C GLU A 289 16.95 -7.73 -14.53
N GLU A 290 16.91 -6.40 -14.44
CA GLU A 290 18.00 -5.59 -13.92
C GLU A 290 18.31 -5.87 -12.44
N LEU A 291 17.30 -6.00 -11.61
CA LEU A 291 17.49 -6.33 -10.20
C LEU A 291 18.00 -7.75 -10.00
N GLN A 292 17.52 -8.72 -10.77
CA GLN A 292 18.03 -10.11 -10.73
C GLN A 292 19.49 -10.23 -11.13
N ASN A 293 19.97 -9.36 -12.04
CA ASN A 293 21.37 -9.33 -12.44
C ASN A 293 22.30 -8.70 -11.37
N ARG A 294 21.75 -7.92 -10.44
CA ARG A 294 22.52 -7.13 -9.45
C ARG A 294 22.40 -7.65 -8.01
N LEU A 295 21.32 -8.38 -7.70
CA LEU A 295 21.04 -8.87 -6.35
C LEU A 295 21.12 -10.39 -6.29
N GLU A 296 21.73 -10.93 -5.24
CA GLU A 296 21.83 -12.37 -5.00
C GLU A 296 20.55 -12.96 -4.36
N ILE A 297 19.70 -12.11 -3.79
CA ILE A 297 18.45 -12.51 -3.12
C ILE A 297 17.41 -12.89 -4.17
N PRO A 298 16.73 -14.05 -4.06
CA PRO A 298 15.68 -14.43 -5.00
C PRO A 298 14.56 -13.39 -5.10
N ILE A 299 14.23 -12.98 -6.33
CA ILE A 299 13.17 -12.00 -6.60
C ILE A 299 12.00 -12.69 -7.27
N ASN A 300 10.81 -12.54 -6.68
CA ASN A 300 9.57 -13.07 -7.21
C ASN A 300 8.63 -11.92 -7.57
N MET A 301 7.75 -12.17 -8.55
CA MET A 301 6.61 -11.32 -8.87
C MET A 301 5.31 -12.14 -8.75
N LEU A 302 4.21 -11.46 -8.47
CA LEU A 302 2.89 -12.04 -8.60
C LEU A 302 2.40 -11.83 -10.04
N HIS A 303 1.99 -12.92 -10.67
CA HIS A 303 1.43 -12.86 -12.03
C HIS A 303 -0.09 -12.89 -12.01
N ASN A 304 -0.71 -12.39 -13.07
CA ASN A 304 -2.18 -12.39 -13.22
C ASN A 304 -2.78 -13.81 -13.14
N SER A 305 -2.01 -14.85 -13.46
CA SER A 305 -2.41 -16.25 -13.33
C SER A 305 -2.54 -16.73 -11.89
N ASP A 306 -1.88 -16.08 -10.95
CA ASP A 306 -1.85 -16.48 -9.54
C ASP A 306 -3.10 -16.00 -8.80
N ILE A 307 -3.81 -15.03 -9.38
CA ILE A 307 -4.99 -14.41 -8.80
C ILE A 307 -6.25 -14.89 -9.53
N PRO A 308 -7.04 -15.79 -8.95
CA PRO A 308 -8.29 -16.23 -9.56
C PRO A 308 -9.30 -15.10 -9.58
N THR A 309 -10.10 -15.02 -10.65
CA THR A 309 -11.19 -14.04 -10.81
C THR A 309 -12.50 -14.75 -11.16
N ASP A 310 -13.64 -14.13 -10.80
CA ASP A 310 -14.96 -14.75 -11.02
C ASP A 310 -15.33 -14.89 -12.51
N LYS A 311 -14.73 -14.11 -13.42
CA LYS A 311 -15.14 -14.02 -14.84
C LYS A 311 -14.08 -14.44 -15.84
N ASN A 312 -13.05 -15.15 -15.45
CA ASN A 312 -11.90 -15.47 -16.32
C ASN A 312 -11.25 -14.23 -17.00
N LYS A 313 -11.57 -13.02 -16.51
CA LYS A 313 -10.91 -11.80 -16.94
C LYS A 313 -9.77 -11.53 -15.95
N PRO A 314 -8.51 -11.53 -16.40
CA PRO A 314 -7.39 -11.33 -15.49
C PRO A 314 -7.49 -9.97 -14.80
N LEU A 315 -7.17 -9.93 -13.51
CA LEU A 315 -7.03 -8.69 -12.76
C LEU A 315 -5.72 -8.03 -13.16
N PRO A 316 -5.73 -6.76 -13.61
CA PRO A 316 -4.49 -6.06 -13.90
C PRO A 316 -3.62 -5.91 -12.64
N ALA A 317 -2.29 -5.98 -12.81
CA ALA A 317 -1.34 -5.80 -11.71
C ALA A 317 -1.50 -4.45 -10.98
N SER A 318 -1.91 -3.41 -11.71
CA SER A 318 -2.25 -2.10 -11.15
C SER A 318 -3.33 -2.13 -10.05
N HIS A 319 -4.13 -3.20 -9.97
CA HIS A 319 -5.18 -3.37 -8.95
C HIS A 319 -4.75 -4.26 -7.78
N TYR A 320 -3.52 -4.76 -7.75
CA TYR A 320 -3.05 -5.65 -6.69
C TYR A 320 -3.05 -4.97 -5.33
N LEU A 321 -2.68 -3.71 -5.28
CA LEU A 321 -2.72 -2.93 -4.05
C LEU A 321 -4.15 -2.79 -3.50
N ALA A 322 -5.12 -2.50 -4.37
CA ALA A 322 -6.53 -2.44 -4.00
C ALA A 322 -7.06 -3.82 -3.56
N LEU A 323 -6.62 -4.91 -4.21
CA LEU A 323 -6.96 -6.27 -3.81
C LEU A 323 -6.39 -6.60 -2.42
N GLY A 324 -5.14 -6.25 -2.16
CA GLY A 324 -4.53 -6.44 -0.85
C GLY A 324 -5.25 -5.67 0.27
N LEU A 325 -5.72 -4.45 -0.03
CA LEU A 325 -6.58 -3.69 0.87
C LEU A 325 -7.90 -4.40 1.14
N ALA A 326 -8.49 -5.04 0.13
CA ALA A 326 -9.75 -5.78 0.24
C ALA A 326 -9.66 -7.05 1.12
N LEU A 327 -8.47 -7.55 1.37
CA LEU A 327 -8.20 -8.68 2.27
C LEU A 327 -8.13 -8.27 3.74
N LYS A 328 -8.25 -6.97 4.07
CA LYS A 328 -8.29 -6.49 5.46
C LYS A 328 -9.55 -7.01 6.15
N GLU A 329 -9.35 -7.72 7.25
CA GLU A 329 -10.41 -8.07 8.20
C GLU A 329 -10.64 -6.89 9.16
N VAL A 330 -11.89 -6.50 9.39
CA VAL A 330 -12.31 -5.41 10.29
C VAL A 330 -13.38 -5.91 11.24
#